data_561755fbbee5a8042e4c9cb386a6b625
#
_entry.id   561755fbbee5a8042e4c9cb386a6b625
#
_cell.length_a   1.000
_cell.length_b   1.000
_cell.length_c   1.000
_cell.angle_alpha   90.00
_cell.angle_beta   90.00
_cell.angle_gamma   90.00
#
_symmetry.space_group_name_H-M   'P 1'
#
loop_
_entity.id
_entity.type
_entity.pdbx_description
1 polymer ?
#
loop_
_entity_poly.entity_id
_entity_poly.type
_entity_poly.pdbx_seq_one_letter_code
_entity_poly.pdbx_strand_id
1 'polypeptide(L)'
;MKGYWVCTYEKINNEEKFKEYALKAKPAVEKHLGKFLVRGGQNRTTEGINSPRVVVVEFKDFDTAIECYDSNDYQEAHDILNGHVIRHHQIVEGI
;
A
#
# COMPACT_ATOMS: atom_id res chain seq x y z
N MET A 1 4.33 6.39 -18.83
CA MET A 1 4.68 5.16 -18.09
C MET A 1 3.90 5.13 -16.79
N LYS A 2 3.42 3.98 -16.40
CA LYS A 2 2.66 3.82 -15.16
C LYS A 2 3.55 4.04 -13.94
N GLY A 3 2.91 4.39 -12.82
CA GLY A 3 3.57 4.43 -11.53
C GLY A 3 2.96 3.38 -10.63
N TYR A 4 3.73 2.84 -9.70
CA TYR A 4 3.28 1.77 -8.83
C TYR A 4 3.64 2.02 -7.38
N TRP A 5 2.74 1.62 -6.50
CA TRP A 5 3.08 1.37 -5.11
C TRP A 5 3.37 -0.12 -4.99
N VAL A 6 4.51 -0.45 -4.43
CA VAL A 6 4.88 -1.83 -4.13
C VAL A 6 5.10 -1.93 -2.62
N CYS A 7 4.28 -2.70 -1.98
CA CYS A 7 4.28 -2.79 -0.52
C CYS A 7 4.33 -4.25 -0.07
N THR A 8 5.33 -4.58 0.73
CA THR A 8 5.44 -5.89 1.38
C THR A 8 5.40 -5.69 2.89
N TYR A 9 4.52 -6.41 3.56
CA TYR A 9 4.43 -6.38 5.01
C TYR A 9 5.40 -7.40 5.61
N GLU A 10 6.10 -6.98 6.63
CA GLU A 10 6.94 -7.86 7.41
C GLU A 10 6.15 -8.40 8.59
N LYS A 11 5.34 -7.54 9.22
CA LYS A 11 4.56 -7.89 10.39
C LYS A 11 3.32 -7.00 10.51
N ILE A 12 2.21 -7.60 10.90
CA ILE A 12 0.98 -6.88 11.25
C ILE A 12 0.71 -7.17 12.71
N ASN A 13 0.99 -6.20 13.59
CA ASN A 13 0.88 -6.36 15.04
C ASN A 13 -0.52 -6.18 15.58
N ASN A 14 -1.38 -5.47 14.84
CA ASN A 14 -2.75 -5.18 15.25
C ASN A 14 -3.68 -5.30 14.04
N GLU A 15 -4.40 -6.41 13.96
CA GLU A 15 -5.28 -6.70 12.83
C GLU A 15 -6.46 -5.72 12.75
N GLU A 16 -6.99 -5.28 13.88
CA GLU A 16 -8.11 -4.33 13.89
C GLU A 16 -7.71 -2.97 13.33
N LYS A 17 -6.55 -2.48 13.73
CA LYS A 17 -6.00 -1.24 13.21
C LYS A 17 -5.66 -1.36 11.73
N PHE A 18 -5.16 -2.51 11.32
CA PHE A 18 -4.91 -2.76 9.91
C PHE A 18 -6.20 -2.70 9.08
N LYS A 19 -7.28 -3.32 9.56
CA LYS A 19 -8.58 -3.28 8.87
C LYS A 19 -9.15 -1.86 8.79
N GLU A 20 -9.03 -1.11 9.87
CA GLU A 20 -9.45 0.29 9.92
C GLU A 20 -8.68 1.13 8.88
N TYR A 21 -7.36 0.93 8.80
CA TYR A 21 -6.52 1.54 7.77
C TYR A 21 -7.01 1.18 6.37
N ALA A 22 -7.21 -0.11 6.11
CA ALA A 22 -7.58 -0.61 4.78
C ALA A 22 -8.89 -0.01 4.29
N LEU A 23 -9.88 0.12 5.18
CA LEU A 23 -11.17 0.74 4.86
C LEU A 23 -11.02 2.22 4.50
N LYS A 24 -10.11 2.92 5.16
CA LYS A 24 -9.89 4.35 4.92
C LYS A 24 -8.95 4.60 3.73
N ALA A 25 -7.97 3.74 3.53
CA ALA A 25 -7.00 3.88 2.45
C ALA A 25 -7.62 3.63 1.06
N LYS A 26 -8.54 2.68 0.96
CA LYS A 26 -9.13 2.31 -0.32
C LYS A 26 -9.77 3.50 -1.05
N PRO A 27 -10.68 4.28 -0.43
CA PRO A 27 -11.24 5.44 -1.12
C PRO A 27 -10.22 6.52 -1.45
N ALA A 28 -9.17 6.70 -0.64
CA ALA A 28 -8.11 7.64 -0.93
C ALA A 28 -7.33 7.24 -2.19
N VAL A 29 -7.01 5.96 -2.32
CA VAL A 29 -6.34 5.41 -3.50
C VAL A 29 -7.22 5.55 -4.74
N GLU A 30 -8.50 5.20 -4.62
CA GLU A 30 -9.46 5.25 -5.74
C GLU A 30 -9.72 6.69 -6.20
N LYS A 31 -9.70 7.65 -5.29
CA LYS A 31 -9.83 9.06 -5.62
C LYS A 31 -8.71 9.56 -6.54
N HIS A 32 -7.53 8.97 -6.44
CA HIS A 32 -6.40 9.25 -7.30
C HIS A 32 -6.33 8.30 -8.50
N LEU A 33 -7.43 7.60 -8.78
CA LEU A 33 -7.58 6.63 -9.86
C LEU A 33 -6.56 5.48 -9.76
N GLY A 34 -6.13 5.17 -8.54
CA GLY A 34 -5.29 4.01 -8.29
C GLY A 34 -6.09 2.71 -8.44
N LYS A 35 -5.44 1.73 -9.03
CA LYS A 35 -6.03 0.41 -9.26
C LYS A 35 -5.23 -0.63 -8.49
N PHE A 36 -5.89 -1.35 -7.59
CA PHE A 36 -5.26 -2.46 -6.89
C PHE A 36 -5.05 -3.62 -7.84
N LEU A 37 -3.80 -4.02 -8.04
CA LEU A 37 -3.44 -5.18 -8.86
C LEU A 37 -3.20 -6.41 -7.99
N VAL A 38 -2.65 -6.21 -6.79
CA VAL A 38 -2.42 -7.24 -5.77
C VAL A 38 -2.87 -6.65 -4.44
N ARG A 39 -3.68 -7.39 -3.71
CA ARG A 39 -4.22 -6.89 -2.45
C ARG A 39 -4.40 -8.02 -1.45
N GLY A 40 -3.27 -8.55 -0.98
CA GLY A 40 -3.29 -9.56 0.07
C GLY A 40 -3.79 -10.93 -0.37
N GLY A 41 -3.63 -11.28 -1.65
CA GLY A 41 -3.92 -12.62 -2.13
C GLY A 41 -2.86 -13.62 -1.68
N GLN A 42 -3.02 -14.87 -2.12
CA GLN A 42 -2.03 -15.90 -1.83
C GLN A 42 -0.66 -15.43 -2.26
N ASN A 43 0.34 -15.68 -1.42
CA ASN A 43 1.71 -15.35 -1.76
C ASN A 43 2.65 -16.41 -1.18
N ARG A 44 3.84 -16.47 -1.72
CA ARG A 44 4.93 -17.30 -1.24
C ARG A 44 6.19 -16.46 -1.24
N THR A 45 6.77 -16.27 -0.07
CA THR A 45 8.07 -15.59 0.02
C THR A 45 9.14 -16.61 -0.35
N THR A 46 9.86 -16.34 -1.41
CA THR A 46 10.92 -17.24 -1.92
C THR A 46 12.28 -16.88 -1.36
N GLU A 47 12.49 -15.61 -1.04
CA GLU A 47 13.74 -15.12 -0.45
C GLU A 47 13.42 -13.93 0.45
N GLY A 48 14.21 -13.76 1.49
CA GLY A 48 14.04 -12.68 2.46
C GLY A 48 13.07 -13.04 3.59
N ILE A 49 12.60 -12.01 4.28
CA ILE A 49 11.72 -12.19 5.42
C ILE A 49 10.32 -12.56 4.94
N ASN A 50 9.74 -13.61 5.54
CA ASN A 50 8.41 -14.07 5.17
C ASN A 50 7.37 -12.95 5.32
N SER A 51 6.65 -12.65 4.24
CA SER A 51 5.66 -11.58 4.24
C SER A 51 4.25 -12.13 4.37
N PRO A 52 3.46 -11.66 5.36
CA PRO A 52 2.07 -12.07 5.48
C PRO A 52 1.16 -11.41 4.42
N ARG A 53 1.62 -10.34 3.77
CA ARG A 53 0.78 -9.59 2.85
C ARG A 53 1.59 -8.77 1.87
N VAL A 54 1.19 -8.80 0.61
CA VAL A 54 1.77 -7.98 -0.47
C VAL A 54 0.65 -7.17 -1.11
N VAL A 55 0.92 -5.91 -1.41
CA VAL A 55 -0.02 -5.03 -2.08
C VAL A 55 0.70 -4.31 -3.22
N VAL A 56 0.07 -4.27 -4.39
CA VAL A 56 0.56 -3.50 -5.53
C VAL A 56 -0.59 -2.66 -6.06
N VAL A 57 -0.33 -1.36 -6.23
CA VAL A 57 -1.30 -0.42 -6.77
C VAL A 57 -0.71 0.23 -8.01
N GLU A 58 -1.51 0.33 -9.06
CA GLU A 58 -1.12 0.99 -10.31
C GLU A 58 -1.77 2.36 -10.41
N PHE A 59 -0.97 3.36 -10.81
CA PHE A 59 -1.44 4.71 -11.11
C PHE A 59 -1.06 5.06 -12.55
N LYS A 60 -1.70 6.09 -13.09
CA LYS A 60 -1.45 6.50 -14.49
C LYS A 60 0.01 6.88 -14.76
N ASP A 61 0.70 7.43 -13.74
CA ASP A 61 2.11 7.79 -13.83
C ASP A 61 2.73 7.86 -12.42
N PHE A 62 4.04 8.05 -12.40
CA PHE A 62 4.83 8.12 -11.18
C PHE A 62 4.41 9.30 -10.29
N ASP A 63 4.21 10.46 -10.88
CA ASP A 63 3.83 11.67 -10.12
C ASP A 63 2.49 11.51 -9.42
N THR A 64 1.51 10.89 -10.08
CA THR A 64 0.21 10.62 -9.48
C THR A 64 0.32 9.64 -8.29
N ALA A 65 1.20 8.63 -8.41
CA ALA A 65 1.46 7.70 -7.31
C ALA A 65 2.03 8.43 -6.09
N ILE A 66 2.93 9.38 -6.31
CA ILE A 66 3.50 10.22 -5.26
C ILE A 66 2.43 11.14 -4.66
N GLU A 67 1.65 11.81 -5.49
CA GLU A 67 0.57 12.70 -5.04
C GLU A 67 -0.43 11.97 -4.14
N CYS A 68 -0.79 10.75 -4.51
CA CYS A 68 -1.69 9.96 -3.70
C CYS A 68 -1.10 9.67 -2.32
N TYR A 69 0.15 9.23 -2.27
CA TYR A 69 0.81 8.94 -1.00
C TYR A 69 0.88 10.18 -0.10
N ASP A 70 1.20 11.33 -0.68
CA ASP A 70 1.36 12.58 0.06
C ASP A 70 0.03 13.29 0.36
N SER A 71 -1.09 12.81 -0.20
CA SER A 71 -2.39 13.43 0.03
C SER A 71 -2.84 13.33 1.48
N ASN A 72 -3.61 14.33 1.92
CA ASN A 72 -4.17 14.33 3.28
C ASN A 72 -5.03 13.11 3.53
N ASP A 73 -5.85 12.72 2.56
CA ASP A 73 -6.74 11.57 2.68
C ASP A 73 -5.95 10.28 2.95
N TYR A 74 -4.89 10.05 2.19
CA TYR A 74 -4.08 8.86 2.41
C TYR A 74 -3.29 8.95 3.72
N GLN A 75 -2.70 10.10 4.02
CA GLN A 75 -1.91 10.28 5.25
C GLN A 75 -2.76 10.10 6.50
N GLU A 76 -4.02 10.49 6.48
CA GLU A 76 -4.94 10.21 7.59
C GLU A 76 -5.13 8.70 7.79
N ALA A 77 -5.25 7.95 6.69
CA ALA A 77 -5.30 6.48 6.77
C ALA A 77 -3.99 5.91 7.29
N HIS A 78 -2.88 6.40 6.75
CA HIS A 78 -1.53 5.95 7.14
C HIS A 78 -1.28 6.10 8.64
N ASP A 79 -1.75 7.19 9.23
CA ASP A 79 -1.57 7.45 10.65
C ASP A 79 -2.18 6.36 11.53
N ILE A 80 -3.22 5.69 11.05
CA ILE A 80 -3.85 4.57 11.76
C ILE A 80 -2.88 3.40 11.91
N LEU A 81 -2.00 3.19 10.92
CA LEU A 81 -1.02 2.10 10.94
C LEU A 81 0.16 2.37 11.87
N ASN A 82 0.39 3.61 12.25
CA ASN A 82 1.60 3.99 12.95
C ASN A 82 1.79 3.17 14.23
N GLY A 83 2.91 2.45 14.32
CA GLY A 83 3.23 1.58 15.46
C GLY A 83 2.54 0.22 15.44
N HIS A 84 1.73 -0.10 14.43
CA HIS A 84 0.95 -1.34 14.38
C HIS A 84 1.38 -2.31 13.29
N VAL A 85 2.27 -1.90 12.41
CA VAL A 85 2.82 -2.75 11.34
C VAL A 85 4.29 -2.44 11.11
N ILE A 86 4.97 -3.40 10.50
CA ILE A 86 6.29 -3.19 9.90
C ILE A 86 6.13 -3.55 8.44
N ARG A 87 6.41 -2.60 7.56
CA ARG A 87 6.26 -2.83 6.12
C ARG A 87 7.30 -2.05 5.33
N HIS A 88 7.48 -2.47 4.11
CA HIS A 88 8.34 -1.82 3.12
C HIS A 88 7.44 -1.32 2.01
N HIS A 89 7.45 -0.02 1.78
CA HIS A 89 6.58 0.63 0.81
C HIS A 89 7.44 1.46 -0.13
N GLN A 90 7.35 1.20 -1.42
CA GLN A 90 8.10 1.92 -2.44
C GLN A 90 7.18 2.42 -3.53
N ILE A 91 7.52 3.57 -4.07
CA ILE A 91 6.86 4.11 -5.25
C ILE A 91 7.86 4.01 -6.39
N VAL A 92 7.47 3.36 -7.47
CA VAL A 92 8.39 3.04 -8.57
C VAL A 92 7.72 3.28 -9.91
N GLU A 93 8.50 3.78 -10.86
CA GLU A 93 8.01 3.98 -12.23
C GLU A 93 8.10 2.67 -13.01
N GLY A 94 7.05 2.38 -13.79
CA GLY A 94 7.03 1.23 -14.68
C GLY A 94 7.81 1.47 -15.97
N ILE A 95 7.95 0.41 -16.73
CA ILE A 95 8.64 0.47 -18.02
C ILE A 95 7.70 0.86 -19.16
#